data_3b3a2e0b58cc642090c028330d434e7a
#
_entry.id   3b3a2e0b58cc642090c028330d434e7a
#
_cell.length_a   1.000
_cell.length_b   1.000
_cell.length_c   1.000
_cell.angle_alpha   90.00
_cell.angle_beta   90.00
_cell.angle_gamma   90.00
#
_symmetry.space_group_name_H-M   'P 1'
#
loop_
_entity.id
_entity.type
_entity.pdbx_description
1 polymer ?
#
loop_
_entity_poly.entity_id
_entity_poly.type
_entity_poly.pdbx_seq_one_letter_code
_entity_poly.pdbx_strand_id
1 'polypeptide(L)'
;MALSDAERARRYRERRKAGEKLVRYRRPADRRSKPQQWDDAVNTLLDILDGYQTWRDNMPAGLADSATAQRIEDVLALRDLVEQLQGVELPKGFGRD
;
A
#
# COMPACT_ATOMS: atom_id res chain seq x y z
N MET A 1 -47.28 6.42 11.81
CA MET A 1 -47.83 6.31 10.46
C MET A 1 -47.06 5.29 9.67
N ALA A 2 -47.76 4.37 9.08
CA ALA A 2 -47.11 3.44 8.15
C ALA A 2 -46.73 4.19 6.87
N LEU A 3 -45.51 3.99 6.41
CA LEU A 3 -45.07 4.52 5.13
C LEU A 3 -45.82 3.86 3.99
N SER A 4 -46.14 4.61 2.92
CA SER A 4 -46.67 4.02 1.72
C SER A 4 -45.67 3.07 1.09
N ASP A 5 -46.13 2.13 0.27
CA ASP A 5 -45.26 1.18 -0.43
C ASP A 5 -44.27 1.90 -1.34
N ALA A 6 -44.65 2.99 -1.95
CA ALA A 6 -43.80 3.82 -2.76
C ALA A 6 -42.65 4.45 -1.94
N GLU A 7 -42.94 4.93 -0.75
CA GLU A 7 -41.93 5.51 0.16
C GLU A 7 -40.98 4.46 0.68
N ARG A 8 -41.47 3.26 1.02
CA ARG A 8 -40.63 2.13 1.44
C ARG A 8 -39.67 1.74 0.34
N ALA A 9 -40.17 1.60 -0.88
CA ALA A 9 -39.35 1.26 -2.04
C ALA A 9 -38.29 2.33 -2.31
N ARG A 10 -38.64 3.60 -2.16
CA ARG A 10 -37.73 4.72 -2.32
C ARG A 10 -36.62 4.69 -1.30
N ARG A 11 -36.94 4.50 -0.01
CA ARG A 11 -35.95 4.38 1.05
C ARG A 11 -35.04 3.18 0.88
N TYR A 12 -35.58 2.08 0.44
CA TYR A 12 -34.80 0.88 0.15
C TYR A 12 -33.79 1.15 -0.98
N ARG A 13 -34.23 1.78 -2.05
CA ARG A 13 -33.33 2.14 -3.16
C ARG A 13 -32.24 3.12 -2.73
N GLU A 14 -32.57 4.10 -1.91
CA GLU A 14 -31.59 5.06 -1.39
C GLU A 14 -30.53 4.36 -0.52
N ARG A 15 -30.93 3.46 0.36
CA ARG A 15 -30.01 2.68 1.18
C ARG A 15 -29.10 1.80 0.32
N ARG A 16 -29.67 1.18 -0.70
CA ARG A 16 -28.92 0.32 -1.61
C ARG A 16 -27.90 1.14 -2.40
N LYS A 17 -28.27 2.31 -2.86
CA LYS A 17 -27.35 3.24 -3.52
C LYS A 17 -26.21 3.66 -2.61
N ALA A 18 -26.49 3.99 -1.37
CA ALA A 18 -25.48 4.33 -0.39
C ALA A 18 -24.54 3.16 -0.13
N GLY A 19 -25.08 1.93 -0.03
CA GLY A 19 -24.29 0.72 0.11
C GLY A 19 -23.42 0.44 -1.10
N GLU A 20 -23.93 0.65 -2.30
CA GLU A 20 -23.18 0.49 -3.55
C GLU A 20 -22.05 1.50 -3.64
N LYS A 21 -22.24 2.74 -3.22
CA LYS A 21 -21.18 3.75 -3.15
C LYS A 21 -20.07 3.33 -2.19
N LEU A 22 -20.39 2.78 -1.04
CA LEU A 22 -19.41 2.27 -0.11
C LEU A 22 -18.62 1.10 -0.69
N VAL A 23 -19.27 0.22 -1.44
CA VAL A 23 -18.64 -0.91 -2.14
C VAL A 23 -17.70 -0.42 -3.24
N ARG A 24 -17.99 0.71 -3.90
CA ARG A 24 -17.10 1.29 -4.92
C ARG A 24 -15.75 1.70 -4.39
N TYR A 25 -15.64 2.01 -3.11
CA TYR A 25 -14.38 2.37 -2.47
C TYR A 25 -13.61 1.15 -1.95
N ARG A 26 -14.17 -0.05 -2.05
CA ARG A 26 -13.40 -1.27 -1.82
C ARG A 26 -12.33 -1.39 -2.89
N ARG A 27 -11.12 -1.67 -2.45
CA ARG A 27 -10.05 -2.03 -3.38
C ARG A 27 -10.51 -3.24 -4.19
N PRO A 28 -10.33 -3.23 -5.52
CA PRO A 28 -10.57 -4.43 -6.31
C PRO A 28 -9.72 -5.58 -5.75
N ALA A 29 -10.24 -6.80 -5.85
CA ALA A 29 -9.46 -7.96 -5.46
C ALA A 29 -8.13 -7.97 -6.22
N ASP A 30 -7.03 -8.18 -5.52
CA ASP A 30 -5.72 -8.26 -6.14
C ASP A 30 -5.62 -9.58 -6.90
N ARG A 31 -5.51 -9.48 -8.22
CA ARG A 31 -5.45 -10.65 -9.12
C ARG A 31 -4.03 -11.11 -9.40
N ARG A 32 -3.03 -10.38 -8.92
CA ARG A 32 -1.65 -10.77 -9.07
C ARG A 32 -1.37 -12.03 -8.25
N SER A 33 -0.46 -12.87 -8.71
CA SER A 33 0.01 -13.99 -7.92
C SER A 33 0.70 -13.49 -6.64
N LYS A 34 0.83 -14.33 -5.64
CA LYS A 34 1.56 -13.97 -4.42
C LYS A 34 3.01 -13.59 -4.70
N PRO A 35 3.76 -14.34 -5.52
CA PRO A 35 5.11 -13.91 -5.91
C PRO A 35 5.13 -12.54 -6.58
N GLN A 36 4.17 -12.23 -7.44
CA GLN A 36 4.08 -10.92 -8.08
C GLN A 36 3.79 -9.81 -7.08
N GLN A 37 2.87 -10.05 -6.14
CA GLN A 37 2.58 -9.08 -5.07
C GLN A 37 3.82 -8.81 -4.21
N TRP A 38 4.59 -9.85 -3.91
CA TRP A 38 5.83 -9.75 -3.16
C TRP A 38 6.85 -8.89 -3.90
N ASP A 39 7.12 -9.22 -5.18
CA ASP A 39 8.08 -8.48 -5.99
C ASP A 39 7.67 -7.01 -6.13
N ASP A 40 6.40 -6.73 -6.36
CA ASP A 40 5.89 -5.36 -6.48
C ASP A 40 6.06 -4.60 -5.16
N ALA A 41 5.80 -5.24 -4.02
CA ALA A 41 5.99 -4.62 -2.71
C ALA A 41 7.46 -4.32 -2.42
N VAL A 42 8.36 -5.26 -2.74
CA VAL A 42 9.80 -5.08 -2.56
C VAL A 42 10.31 -3.95 -3.45
N ASN A 43 9.88 -3.92 -4.71
CA ASN A 43 10.26 -2.85 -5.63
C ASN A 43 9.77 -1.50 -5.15
N THR A 44 8.57 -1.43 -4.59
CA THR A 44 8.05 -0.20 -3.97
C THR A 44 8.92 0.25 -2.80
N LEU A 45 9.32 -0.68 -1.94
CA LEU A 45 10.24 -0.37 -0.83
C LEU A 45 11.58 0.15 -1.33
N LEU A 46 12.14 -0.47 -2.37
CA LEU A 46 13.41 -0.01 -2.95
C LEU A 46 13.28 1.39 -3.54
N ASP A 47 12.18 1.70 -4.19
CA ASP A 47 11.91 3.05 -4.72
C ASP A 47 11.82 4.08 -3.60
N ILE A 48 11.18 3.72 -2.49
CA ILE A 48 11.09 4.58 -1.30
C ILE A 48 12.49 4.81 -0.71
N LEU A 49 13.28 3.77 -0.61
CA LEU A 49 14.66 3.87 -0.11
C LEU A 49 15.52 4.77 -1.02
N ASP A 50 15.36 4.67 -2.32
CA ASP A 50 16.03 5.55 -3.28
C ASP A 50 15.62 7.00 -3.07
N GLY A 51 14.36 7.25 -2.78
CA GLY A 51 13.86 8.58 -2.44
C GLY A 51 14.53 9.14 -1.17
N TYR A 52 14.66 8.32 -0.14
CA TYR A 52 15.36 8.71 1.09
C TYR A 52 16.86 8.94 0.84
N GLN A 53 17.49 8.14 0.00
CA GLN A 53 18.88 8.32 -0.36
C GLN A 53 19.08 9.66 -1.07
N THR A 54 18.21 10.00 -2.01
CA THR A 54 18.26 11.28 -2.71
C THR A 54 18.10 12.45 -1.73
N TRP A 55 17.15 12.33 -0.81
CA TRP A 55 16.96 13.34 0.23
C TRP A 55 18.20 13.52 1.08
N ARG A 56 18.80 12.41 1.50
CA ARG A 56 20.03 12.44 2.32
C ARG A 56 21.18 13.10 1.57
N ASP A 57 21.36 12.77 0.28
CA ASP A 57 22.42 13.31 -0.57
C ASP A 57 22.27 14.81 -0.82
N ASN A 58 21.02 15.30 -0.86
CA ASN A 58 20.72 16.72 -1.07
C ASN A 58 20.61 17.51 0.23
N MET A 59 20.81 16.87 1.37
CA MET A 59 20.67 17.53 2.66
C MET A 59 21.83 18.49 2.91
N PRO A 60 21.56 19.74 3.34
CA PRO A 60 22.61 20.70 3.66
C PRO A 60 23.52 20.18 4.77
N ALA A 61 24.80 20.55 4.71
CA ALA A 61 25.79 20.09 5.70
C ALA A 61 25.40 20.44 7.14
N GLY A 62 24.73 21.57 7.36
CA GLY A 62 24.24 21.95 8.69
C GLY A 62 23.15 21.07 9.26
N LEU A 63 22.49 20.26 8.43
CA LEU A 63 21.44 19.32 8.83
C LEU A 63 21.91 17.86 8.84
N ALA A 64 23.17 17.62 8.47
CA ALA A 64 23.70 16.25 8.35
C ALA A 64 23.66 15.47 9.67
N ASP A 65 23.72 16.14 10.82
CA ASP A 65 23.65 15.53 12.14
C ASP A 65 22.28 15.69 12.80
N SER A 66 21.27 16.15 12.06
CA SER A 66 19.92 16.33 12.60
C SER A 66 19.28 14.97 12.93
N ALA A 67 18.26 15.01 13.79
CA ALA A 67 17.46 13.82 14.08
C ALA A 67 16.81 13.24 12.83
N THR A 68 16.41 14.08 11.89
CA THR A 68 15.85 13.66 10.61
C THR A 68 16.89 12.89 9.79
N ALA A 69 18.12 13.40 9.69
CA ALA A 69 19.22 12.73 8.99
C ALA A 69 19.50 11.35 9.57
N GLN A 70 19.52 11.23 10.90
CA GLN A 70 19.73 9.96 11.57
C GLN A 70 18.61 8.95 11.29
N ARG A 71 17.37 9.41 11.28
CA ARG A 71 16.23 8.55 10.93
C ARG A 71 16.30 8.07 9.49
N ILE A 72 16.73 8.92 8.57
CA ILE A 72 16.95 8.52 7.19
C ILE A 72 18.05 7.46 7.11
N GLU A 73 19.15 7.65 7.82
CA GLU A 73 20.23 6.66 7.85
C GLU A 73 19.76 5.32 8.43
N ASP A 74 18.95 5.33 9.47
CA ASP A 74 18.36 4.11 10.04
C ASP A 74 17.50 3.36 9.02
N VAL A 75 16.70 4.09 8.24
CA VAL A 75 15.88 3.49 7.18
C VAL A 75 16.78 2.94 6.07
N LEU A 76 17.81 3.69 5.65
CA LEU A 76 18.74 3.26 4.61
C LEU A 76 19.55 2.02 5.02
N ALA A 77 19.81 1.85 6.31
CA ALA A 77 20.49 0.68 6.83
C ALA A 77 19.69 -0.62 6.62
N LEU A 78 18.38 -0.52 6.38
CA LEU A 78 17.52 -1.66 6.09
C LEU A 78 17.58 -2.10 4.62
N ARG A 79 18.29 -1.37 3.76
CA ARG A 79 18.37 -1.70 2.33
C ARG A 79 18.83 -3.13 2.09
N ASP A 80 19.84 -3.59 2.79
CA ASP A 80 20.36 -4.95 2.64
C ASP A 80 19.29 -6.00 2.95
N LEU A 81 18.48 -5.75 3.98
CA LEU A 81 17.36 -6.63 4.33
C LEU A 81 16.29 -6.65 3.24
N VAL A 82 15.98 -5.49 2.66
CA VAL A 82 15.01 -5.39 1.57
C VAL A 82 15.54 -6.11 0.32
N GLU A 83 16.83 -5.99 0.02
CA GLU A 83 17.45 -6.72 -1.09
C GLU A 83 17.41 -8.23 -0.86
N GLN A 84 17.56 -8.69 0.38
CA GLN A 84 17.38 -10.10 0.72
C GLN A 84 15.94 -10.58 0.46
N LEU A 85 14.96 -9.74 0.73
CA LEU A 85 13.57 -10.04 0.41
C LEU A 85 13.34 -10.21 -1.10
N GLN A 86 14.08 -9.49 -1.91
CA GLN A 86 14.00 -9.60 -3.37
C GLN A 86 14.53 -10.94 -3.87
N GLY A 87 15.55 -11.49 -3.22
CA GLY A 87 16.20 -12.73 -3.62
C GLY A 87 15.55 -14.00 -3.07
N VAL A 88 14.47 -13.89 -2.30
CA VAL A 88 13.81 -15.04 -1.69
C VAL A 88 13.01 -15.82 -2.73
N GLU A 89 13.21 -17.13 -2.79
CA GLU A 89 12.32 -18.01 -3.54
C GLU A 89 11.04 -18.21 -2.76
N LEU A 90 9.93 -17.78 -3.33
CA LEU A 90 8.63 -17.92 -2.71
C LEU A 90 8.01 -19.26 -3.07
N PRO A 91 7.29 -19.89 -2.15
CA PRO A 91 6.59 -21.14 -2.46
C PRO A 91 5.51 -20.88 -3.51
N LYS A 92 5.32 -21.82 -4.40
CA LYS A 92 4.20 -21.80 -5.31
C LYS A 92 2.93 -22.09 -4.52
N GLY A 93 1.94 -21.24 -4.65
CA GLY A 93 0.65 -21.45 -4.02
C GLY A 93 -0.16 -22.52 -4.73
N PHE A 94 -1.34 -22.79 -4.22
CA PHE A 94 -2.23 -23.82 -4.74
C PHE A 94 -2.85 -23.43 -6.08
N GLY A 95 -2.02 -23.31 -7.12
CA GLY A 95 -2.47 -23.08 -8.47
C GLY A 95 -3.05 -21.69 -8.76
N ARG A 96 -2.98 -20.76 -7.82
CA ARG A 96 -3.50 -19.41 -7.97
C ARG A 96 -2.47 -18.31 -7.77
N ASP A 97 -1.27 -18.66 -7.45
CA ASP A 97 -0.20 -17.69 -7.26
C ASP A 97 0.66 -17.55 -8.49
#